data_ca3f47a05839b6cf7e34a7c5d75d8a92
#
_entry.id   ca3f47a05839b6cf7e34a7c5d75d8a92
#
_cell.length_a   1.000
_cell.length_b   1.000
_cell.length_c   1.000
_cell.angle_alpha   90.00
_cell.angle_beta   90.00
_cell.angle_gamma   90.00
#
_symmetry.space_group_name_H-M   'P 1'
#
loop_
_entity.id
_entity.type
_entity.pdbx_description
1 polymer ?
#
loop_
_entity_poly.entity_id
_entity_poly.type
_entity_poly.pdbx_seq_one_letter_code
_entity_poly.pdbx_strand_id
1 'polypeptide(L)'
;MKKDCEVVRDLMPLVLDDVASDGSKHMVSAHVQTCAECAAYMNQLKADLPAGKKSELDSRAAFDAAAQTLRKQKRRRTLRNVLLGALIVCILGLANLYCFDWLMNETRPIPTSEYGIQLSKLADGRLVTSFDYHESMTPLYVKQQQVTETAAAGSHAEILYLYAEKHIVPQTASTPMQNTGFTLDTNWQTANAEIRQGTPEEYQVLWRQGDEDAAIPAASPEMEAYYCLLYTSPSPRDLSTS
;
A
#
# COMPACT_ATOMS: atom_id res chain seq x y z
N MET A 1 -18.99 -59.38 70.25
CA MET A 1 -19.48 -57.98 70.37
C MET A 1 -18.38 -56.92 70.12
N LYS A 2 -17.13 -56.97 70.66
CA LYS A 2 -16.14 -55.95 70.40
C LYS A 2 -15.60 -55.96 68.94
N LYS A 3 -15.41 -57.11 68.31
CA LYS A 3 -14.90 -57.27 66.96
C LYS A 3 -15.86 -56.71 65.88
N ASP A 4 -17.14 -56.80 66.09
CA ASP A 4 -18.15 -56.32 65.17
C ASP A 4 -18.20 -54.79 65.11
N CYS A 5 -17.92 -54.12 66.26
CA CYS A 5 -17.86 -52.70 66.35
C CYS A 5 -16.63 -52.09 65.55
N GLU A 6 -15.47 -52.76 65.55
CA GLU A 6 -14.29 -52.34 64.83
C GLU A 6 -14.54 -52.35 63.30
N VAL A 7 -15.06 -53.46 62.80
CA VAL A 7 -15.40 -53.61 61.37
C VAL A 7 -16.45 -52.58 60.93
N VAL A 8 -17.46 -52.37 61.79
CA VAL A 8 -18.50 -51.35 61.45
C VAL A 8 -17.96 -49.97 61.47
N ARG A 9 -17.06 -49.62 62.39
CA ARG A 9 -16.42 -48.30 62.42
C ARG A 9 -15.53 -48.00 61.14
N ASP A 10 -14.82 -49.03 60.64
CA ASP A 10 -14.02 -48.92 59.43
C ASP A 10 -14.89 -48.74 58.20
N LEU A 11 -16.11 -49.31 58.20
CA LEU A 11 -17.02 -49.13 57.05
C LEU A 11 -17.85 -47.83 57.08
N MET A 12 -17.97 -47.15 58.22
CA MET A 12 -18.78 -45.93 58.37
C MET A 12 -18.36 -44.81 57.44
N PRO A 13 -17.07 -44.49 57.24
CA PRO A 13 -16.68 -43.46 56.29
C PRO A 13 -17.09 -43.78 54.84
N LEU A 14 -16.92 -45.03 54.40
CA LEU A 14 -17.32 -45.50 53.09
C LEU A 14 -18.84 -45.47 52.86
N VAL A 15 -19.62 -45.68 53.89
CA VAL A 15 -21.09 -45.54 53.87
C VAL A 15 -21.49 -44.07 53.75
N LEU A 16 -20.77 -43.16 54.43
CA LEU A 16 -21.03 -41.72 54.37
C LEU A 16 -20.66 -41.12 53.01
N ASP A 17 -19.62 -41.61 52.38
CA ASP A 17 -19.20 -41.21 51.05
C ASP A 17 -20.00 -41.91 49.95
N ASP A 18 -20.98 -42.74 50.28
CA ASP A 18 -21.86 -43.50 49.37
C ASP A 18 -21.11 -44.46 48.42
N VAL A 19 -19.86 -44.84 48.73
CA VAL A 19 -19.06 -45.79 47.99
C VAL A 19 -19.10 -47.22 48.47
N ALA A 20 -19.77 -47.48 49.63
CA ALA A 20 -19.97 -48.81 50.19
C ALA A 20 -20.99 -49.58 49.37
N SER A 21 -20.81 -50.92 49.32
CA SER A 21 -21.81 -51.84 48.75
C SER A 21 -23.11 -51.86 49.59
N ASP A 22 -24.24 -52.23 48.99
CA ASP A 22 -25.53 -52.26 49.64
C ASP A 22 -25.53 -53.22 50.86
N GLY A 23 -24.80 -54.33 50.78
CA GLY A 23 -24.63 -55.26 51.92
C GLY A 23 -23.91 -54.62 53.12
N SER A 24 -22.85 -53.83 52.85
CA SER A 24 -22.12 -53.08 53.87
C SER A 24 -22.96 -51.96 54.47
N LYS A 25 -23.74 -51.22 53.64
CA LYS A 25 -24.68 -50.19 54.09
C LYS A 25 -25.73 -50.80 55.07
N HIS A 26 -26.29 -51.95 54.69
CA HIS A 26 -27.25 -52.61 55.50
C HIS A 26 -26.64 -53.12 56.83
N MET A 27 -25.45 -53.72 56.82
CA MET A 27 -24.71 -54.16 58.01
C MET A 27 -24.44 -52.99 58.97
N VAL A 28 -23.91 -51.87 58.48
CA VAL A 28 -23.65 -50.68 59.28
C VAL A 28 -24.93 -50.11 59.86
N SER A 29 -26.01 -50.00 59.09
CA SER A 29 -27.27 -49.42 59.50
C SER A 29 -27.93 -50.32 60.62
N ALA A 30 -27.91 -51.65 60.48
CA ALA A 30 -28.42 -52.55 61.48
C ALA A 30 -27.62 -52.50 62.79
N HIS A 31 -26.29 -52.38 62.70
CA HIS A 31 -25.47 -52.33 63.93
C HIS A 31 -25.64 -50.99 64.65
N VAL A 32 -25.69 -49.85 63.93
CA VAL A 32 -25.87 -48.49 64.48
C VAL A 32 -27.22 -48.38 65.22
N GLN A 33 -28.25 -49.12 64.81
CA GLN A 33 -29.53 -49.18 65.53
C GLN A 33 -29.45 -49.94 66.89
N THR A 34 -28.49 -50.83 67.03
CA THR A 34 -28.37 -51.70 68.22
C THR A 34 -27.20 -51.32 69.12
N CYS A 35 -26.26 -50.53 68.71
CA CYS A 35 -25.04 -50.11 69.41
C CYS A 35 -24.96 -48.59 69.58
N ALA A 36 -25.17 -48.12 70.85
CA ALA A 36 -25.14 -46.67 71.12
C ALA A 36 -23.79 -46.01 70.91
N GLU A 37 -22.67 -46.71 71.13
CA GLU A 37 -21.31 -46.14 70.83
C GLU A 37 -21.06 -45.96 69.39
N CYS A 38 -21.49 -46.90 68.54
CA CYS A 38 -21.34 -46.78 67.08
C CYS A 38 -22.31 -45.74 66.52
N ALA A 39 -23.48 -45.55 67.08
CA ALA A 39 -24.39 -44.49 66.74
C ALA A 39 -23.83 -43.12 67.05
N ALA A 40 -23.20 -42.94 68.22
CA ALA A 40 -22.53 -41.66 68.57
C ALA A 40 -21.35 -41.33 67.59
N TYR A 41 -20.55 -42.33 67.27
CA TYR A 41 -19.44 -42.18 66.35
C TYR A 41 -19.91 -41.83 64.94
N MET A 42 -20.97 -42.45 64.43
CA MET A 42 -21.56 -42.10 63.14
C MET A 42 -22.08 -40.64 63.13
N ASN A 43 -22.70 -40.19 64.24
CA ASN A 43 -23.15 -38.78 64.30
C ASN A 43 -22.01 -37.80 64.37
N GLN A 44 -20.90 -38.14 65.02
CA GLN A 44 -19.70 -37.35 65.04
C GLN A 44 -19.10 -37.21 63.64
N LEU A 45 -18.96 -38.35 62.92
CA LEU A 45 -18.49 -38.34 61.53
C LEU A 45 -19.36 -37.47 60.57
N LYS A 46 -20.69 -37.50 60.75
CA LYS A 46 -21.64 -36.67 60.00
C LYS A 46 -21.47 -35.18 60.30
N ALA A 47 -21.15 -34.83 61.54
CA ALA A 47 -20.93 -33.44 61.95
C ALA A 47 -19.61 -32.85 61.38
N ASP A 48 -18.59 -33.70 61.23
CA ASP A 48 -17.28 -33.33 60.72
C ASP A 48 -17.25 -33.25 59.16
N LEU A 49 -18.28 -33.70 58.43
CA LEU A 49 -18.38 -33.60 57.00
C LEU A 49 -18.72 -32.15 56.61
N PRO A 50 -17.85 -31.45 55.90
CA PRO A 50 -18.19 -30.16 55.36
C PRO A 50 -19.40 -30.25 54.43
N ALA A 51 -20.33 -29.32 54.53
CA ALA A 51 -21.58 -29.30 53.76
C ALA A 51 -21.25 -29.20 52.23
N GLY A 52 -20.89 -30.35 51.63
CA GLY A 52 -20.30 -30.44 50.30
C GLY A 52 -21.19 -30.07 49.10
N LYS A 53 -22.48 -29.79 49.31
CA LYS A 53 -23.38 -29.46 48.20
C LYS A 53 -23.33 -28.03 47.73
N LYS A 54 -22.88 -27.06 48.52
CA LYS A 54 -22.73 -25.67 48.11
C LYS A 54 -21.47 -25.42 47.28
N SER A 55 -20.40 -26.15 47.55
CA SER A 55 -19.10 -25.94 46.87
C SER A 55 -19.12 -26.42 45.40
N GLU A 56 -19.91 -27.41 45.05
CA GLU A 56 -19.93 -27.93 43.67
C GLU A 56 -20.70 -27.03 42.71
N LEU A 57 -21.77 -26.38 43.16
CA LEU A 57 -22.54 -25.41 42.37
C LEU A 57 -21.73 -24.12 42.13
N ASP A 58 -21.02 -23.63 43.16
CA ASP A 58 -20.17 -22.45 43.08
C ASP A 58 -18.93 -22.68 42.19
N SER A 59 -18.37 -23.89 42.24
CA SER A 59 -17.25 -24.26 41.37
C SER A 59 -17.64 -24.33 39.90
N ARG A 60 -18.81 -24.87 39.54
CA ARG A 60 -19.32 -24.89 38.17
C ARG A 60 -19.57 -23.50 37.65
N ALA A 61 -20.19 -22.63 38.42
CA ALA A 61 -20.40 -21.20 38.02
C ALA A 61 -19.09 -20.48 37.80
N ALA A 62 -18.07 -20.71 38.64
CA ALA A 62 -16.74 -20.14 38.47
C ALA A 62 -16.03 -20.67 37.20
N PHE A 63 -16.14 -21.97 36.90
CA PHE A 63 -15.62 -22.56 35.69
C PHE A 63 -16.28 -22.00 34.42
N ASP A 64 -17.59 -21.84 34.42
CA ASP A 64 -18.34 -21.28 33.30
C ASP A 64 -18.00 -19.81 33.07
N ALA A 65 -17.84 -19.03 34.12
CA ALA A 65 -17.40 -17.65 34.04
C ALA A 65 -15.98 -17.55 33.48
N ALA A 66 -15.05 -18.38 33.94
CA ALA A 66 -13.69 -18.45 33.42
C ALA A 66 -13.66 -18.90 31.95
N ALA A 67 -14.45 -19.91 31.58
CA ALA A 67 -14.56 -20.34 30.18
C ALA A 67 -15.12 -19.25 29.26
N GLN A 68 -16.09 -18.46 29.69
CA GLN A 68 -16.63 -17.34 28.94
C GLN A 68 -15.59 -16.22 28.75
N THR A 69 -14.82 -15.89 29.77
CA THR A 69 -13.76 -14.88 29.68
C THR A 69 -12.66 -15.32 28.72
N LEU A 70 -12.22 -16.56 28.78
CA LEU A 70 -11.23 -17.12 27.84
C LEU A 70 -11.75 -17.14 26.42
N ARG A 71 -13.01 -17.50 26.18
CA ARG A 71 -13.64 -17.44 24.83
C ARG A 71 -13.68 -16.02 24.30
N LYS A 72 -14.07 -15.02 25.12
CA LYS A 72 -14.06 -13.60 24.74
C LYS A 72 -12.64 -13.12 24.41
N GLN A 73 -11.66 -13.48 25.21
CA GLN A 73 -10.26 -13.11 25.01
C GLN A 73 -9.69 -13.75 23.73
N LYS A 74 -9.95 -15.05 23.51
CA LYS A 74 -9.56 -15.75 22.28
C LYS A 74 -10.19 -15.09 21.05
N ARG A 75 -11.50 -14.81 21.08
CA ARG A 75 -12.21 -14.13 19.98
C ARG A 75 -11.62 -12.73 19.69
N ARG A 76 -11.32 -11.94 20.74
CA ARG A 76 -10.68 -10.63 20.57
C ARG A 76 -9.29 -10.73 19.94
N ARG A 77 -8.48 -11.72 20.38
CA ARG A 77 -7.14 -11.96 19.78
C ARG A 77 -7.26 -12.39 18.33
N THR A 78 -8.17 -13.31 18.00
CA THR A 78 -8.40 -13.74 16.62
C THR A 78 -8.88 -12.59 15.76
N LEU A 79 -9.86 -11.80 16.23
CA LEU A 79 -10.36 -10.64 15.49
C LEU A 79 -9.25 -9.63 15.24
N ARG A 80 -8.42 -9.31 16.26
CA ARG A 80 -7.27 -8.40 16.09
C ARG A 80 -6.27 -8.93 15.06
N ASN A 81 -5.97 -10.22 15.09
CA ASN A 81 -5.02 -10.81 14.14
C ASN A 81 -5.58 -10.83 12.73
N VAL A 82 -6.88 -11.08 12.54
CA VAL A 82 -7.56 -10.98 11.24
C VAL A 82 -7.54 -9.54 10.72
N LEU A 83 -7.83 -8.55 11.58
CA LEU A 83 -7.78 -7.14 11.20
C LEU A 83 -6.35 -6.69 10.82
N LEU A 84 -5.35 -7.12 11.59
CA LEU A 84 -3.94 -6.86 11.27
C LEU A 84 -3.54 -7.51 9.95
N GLY A 85 -3.93 -8.76 9.71
CA GLY A 85 -3.70 -9.44 8.45
C GLY A 85 -4.35 -8.72 7.27
N ALA A 86 -5.62 -8.33 7.41
CA ALA A 86 -6.32 -7.55 6.39
C ALA A 86 -5.64 -6.20 6.11
N LEU A 87 -5.19 -5.51 7.17
CA LEU A 87 -4.45 -4.25 7.03
C LEU A 87 -3.14 -4.45 6.26
N ILE A 88 -2.37 -5.49 6.57
CA ILE A 88 -1.13 -5.81 5.87
C ILE A 88 -1.41 -6.08 4.38
N VAL A 89 -2.44 -6.88 4.07
CA VAL A 89 -2.83 -7.17 2.68
C VAL A 89 -3.23 -5.89 1.94
N CYS A 90 -3.98 -4.99 2.59
CA CYS A 90 -4.33 -3.70 2.01
C CYS A 90 -3.10 -2.83 1.74
N ILE A 91 -2.16 -2.74 2.70
CA ILE A 91 -0.92 -1.96 2.52
C ILE A 91 -0.09 -2.52 1.36
N LEU A 92 0.09 -3.84 1.31
CA LEU A 92 0.82 -4.49 0.22
C LEU A 92 0.13 -4.30 -1.13
N GLY A 93 -1.20 -4.36 -1.16
CA GLY A 93 -1.99 -4.07 -2.36
C GLY A 93 -1.81 -2.64 -2.86
N LEU A 94 -1.91 -1.65 -1.97
CA LEU A 94 -1.68 -0.25 -2.30
C LEU A 94 -0.23 0.02 -2.74
N ALA A 95 0.74 -0.58 -2.06
CA ALA A 95 2.15 -0.47 -2.43
C ALA A 95 2.42 -1.07 -3.82
N ASN A 96 1.79 -2.21 -4.14
CA ASN A 96 1.88 -2.83 -5.46
C ASN A 96 1.28 -1.94 -6.55
N LEU A 97 0.08 -1.37 -6.31
CA LEU A 97 -0.56 -0.44 -7.25
C LEU A 97 0.30 0.80 -7.48
N TYR A 98 0.84 1.38 -6.40
CA TYR A 98 1.73 2.54 -6.50
C TYR A 98 3.02 2.21 -7.25
N CYS A 99 3.64 1.07 -6.95
CA CYS A 99 4.86 0.62 -7.63
C CYS A 99 4.60 0.34 -9.12
N PHE A 100 3.45 -0.24 -9.45
CA PHE A 100 3.04 -0.50 -10.82
C PHE A 100 2.80 0.80 -11.60
N ASP A 101 2.06 1.75 -11.01
CA ASP A 101 1.82 3.06 -11.60
C ASP A 101 3.13 3.83 -11.82
N TRP A 102 4.00 3.84 -10.80
CA TRP A 102 5.33 4.45 -10.91
C TRP A 102 6.14 3.81 -12.03
N LEU A 103 6.21 2.48 -12.11
CA LEU A 103 6.98 1.77 -13.13
C LEU A 103 6.45 2.03 -14.54
N MET A 104 5.12 2.15 -14.71
CA MET A 104 4.50 2.42 -15.99
C MET A 104 4.70 3.86 -16.47
N ASN A 105 4.78 4.81 -15.53
CA ASN A 105 4.92 6.23 -15.82
C ASN A 105 6.38 6.72 -15.78
N GLU A 106 7.31 5.87 -15.32
CA GLU A 106 8.72 6.24 -15.28
C GLU A 106 9.29 6.40 -16.67
N THR A 107 9.89 7.55 -16.92
CA THR A 107 10.52 7.90 -18.19
C THR A 107 12.03 8.04 -18.02
N ARG A 108 12.77 7.77 -19.07
CA ARG A 108 14.23 8.00 -19.13
C ARG A 108 14.59 8.84 -20.33
N PRO A 109 15.52 9.76 -20.18
CA PRO A 109 16.04 10.52 -21.31
C PRO A 109 16.71 9.58 -22.32
N ILE A 110 16.56 9.91 -23.58
CA ILE A 110 17.15 9.18 -24.68
C ILE A 110 18.49 9.86 -25.00
N PRO A 111 19.56 9.10 -25.30
CA PRO A 111 20.83 9.67 -25.74
C PRO A 111 20.66 10.57 -26.96
N THR A 112 21.40 11.67 -27.01
CA THR A 112 21.33 12.65 -28.10
C THR A 112 21.70 12.07 -29.47
N SER A 113 22.37 10.92 -29.49
CA SER A 113 22.74 10.19 -30.72
C SER A 113 21.58 9.44 -31.38
N GLU A 114 20.48 9.19 -30.67
CA GLU A 114 19.35 8.40 -31.16
C GLU A 114 18.24 9.25 -31.79
N TYR A 115 18.28 10.57 -31.63
CA TYR A 115 17.31 11.51 -32.20
C TYR A 115 17.98 12.83 -32.62
N GLY A 116 17.36 13.52 -33.56
CA GLY A 116 17.76 14.85 -33.98
C GLY A 116 16.67 15.88 -33.69
N ILE A 117 17.07 17.11 -33.33
CA ILE A 117 16.17 18.23 -33.23
C ILE A 117 16.56 19.23 -34.29
N GLN A 118 15.61 19.59 -35.16
CA GLN A 118 15.79 20.65 -36.14
C GLN A 118 15.01 21.89 -35.72
N LEU A 119 15.63 23.03 -35.78
CA LEU A 119 15.03 24.33 -35.53
C LEU A 119 14.59 24.94 -36.86
N SER A 120 13.37 25.48 -36.92
CA SER A 120 12.85 26.19 -38.07
C SER A 120 12.11 27.43 -37.61
N LYS A 121 12.25 28.53 -38.40
CA LYS A 121 11.63 29.81 -38.08
C LYS A 121 10.34 29.99 -38.89
N LEU A 122 9.22 30.25 -38.20
CA LEU A 122 7.96 30.62 -38.86
C LEU A 122 7.97 32.03 -39.36
N ALA A 123 7.10 32.34 -40.33
CA ALA A 123 6.96 33.66 -40.92
C ALA A 123 6.59 34.76 -39.89
N ASP A 124 5.92 34.39 -38.81
CA ASP A 124 5.56 35.29 -37.69
C ASP A 124 6.71 35.51 -36.68
N GLY A 125 7.86 34.89 -36.87
CA GLY A 125 9.04 35.01 -36.02
C GLY A 125 9.12 33.98 -34.87
N ARG A 126 8.11 33.14 -34.69
CA ARG A 126 8.19 32.04 -33.74
C ARG A 126 9.17 30.96 -34.18
N LEU A 127 9.79 30.31 -33.24
CA LEU A 127 10.65 29.16 -33.51
C LEU A 127 9.87 27.84 -33.32
N VAL A 128 10.01 26.97 -34.30
CA VAL A 128 9.44 25.61 -34.23
C VAL A 128 10.57 24.60 -34.16
N THR A 129 10.41 23.64 -33.29
CA THR A 129 11.31 22.50 -33.19
C THR A 129 10.65 21.28 -33.82
N SER A 130 11.31 20.57 -34.68
CA SER A 130 10.89 19.27 -35.21
C SER A 130 11.84 18.21 -34.73
N PHE A 131 11.28 17.02 -34.39
CA PHE A 131 12.05 15.90 -33.93
C PHE A 131 12.15 14.86 -35.03
N ASP A 132 13.38 14.49 -35.36
CA ASP A 132 13.69 13.39 -36.27
C ASP A 132 14.27 12.22 -35.45
N TYR A 133 13.66 11.08 -35.51
CA TYR A 133 14.12 9.90 -34.81
C TYR A 133 14.13 8.69 -35.71
N HIS A 134 15.16 7.87 -35.50
CA HIS A 134 15.33 6.64 -36.25
C HIS A 134 14.32 5.60 -35.80
N GLU A 135 13.71 4.97 -36.76
CA GLU A 135 12.67 3.92 -36.76
C GLU A 135 12.34 3.21 -35.44
N SER A 136 11.01 3.05 -35.24
CA SER A 136 10.34 2.13 -34.29
C SER A 136 10.47 2.43 -32.80
N MET A 137 10.65 3.66 -32.40
CA MET A 137 10.58 3.98 -30.98
C MET A 137 9.13 4.13 -30.51
N THR A 138 8.79 3.42 -29.45
CA THR A 138 7.60 3.61 -28.61
C THR A 138 7.44 5.06 -28.20
N PRO A 139 6.22 5.51 -27.81
CA PRO A 139 5.89 6.92 -27.68
C PRO A 139 6.96 7.70 -26.94
N LEU A 140 7.48 8.68 -27.65
CA LEU A 140 8.45 9.63 -27.15
C LEU A 140 7.73 10.79 -26.52
N TYR A 141 8.16 11.15 -25.34
CA TYR A 141 7.77 12.42 -24.71
C TYR A 141 8.87 13.43 -24.96
N VAL A 142 8.52 14.53 -25.56
CA VAL A 142 9.47 15.62 -25.70
C VAL A 142 9.27 16.58 -24.57
N LYS A 143 10.34 16.89 -23.87
CA LYS A 143 10.35 17.84 -22.75
C LYS A 143 11.22 19.02 -23.02
N GLN A 144 10.84 20.15 -22.45
CA GLN A 144 11.64 21.35 -22.37
C GLN A 144 11.95 21.66 -20.92
N GLN A 145 13.20 21.99 -20.65
CA GLN A 145 13.66 22.39 -19.33
C GLN A 145 14.45 23.69 -19.45
N GLN A 146 14.01 24.72 -18.76
CA GLN A 146 14.74 25.97 -18.66
C GLN A 146 15.63 25.98 -17.43
N VAL A 147 16.90 26.25 -17.59
CA VAL A 147 17.90 26.27 -16.53
C VAL A 147 18.63 27.58 -16.55
N THR A 148 18.71 28.25 -15.42
CA THR A 148 19.50 29.48 -15.26
C THR A 148 20.91 29.08 -14.87
N GLU A 149 21.88 29.32 -15.77
CA GLU A 149 23.29 29.12 -15.47
C GLU A 149 23.95 30.48 -15.13
N THR A 150 24.81 30.47 -14.12
CA THR A 150 25.60 31.66 -13.76
C THR A 150 26.87 31.66 -14.60
N ALA A 151 26.95 32.60 -15.52
CA ALA A 151 28.15 32.79 -16.35
C ALA A 151 29.33 33.32 -15.53
N ALA A 152 30.55 33.12 -16.03
CA ALA A 152 31.79 33.47 -15.33
C ALA A 152 31.92 34.99 -14.96
N ALA A 153 31.05 35.84 -15.50
CA ALA A 153 31.00 37.28 -15.19
C ALA A 153 29.89 37.66 -14.18
N GLY A 154 29.24 36.67 -13.53
CA GLY A 154 28.13 36.91 -12.61
C GLY A 154 26.79 37.26 -13.28
N SER A 155 26.72 37.22 -14.61
CA SER A 155 25.48 37.35 -15.35
C SER A 155 24.72 35.99 -15.33
N HIS A 156 23.40 36.08 -15.28
CA HIS A 156 22.53 34.89 -15.40
C HIS A 156 22.20 34.69 -16.88
N ALA A 157 22.42 33.47 -17.35
CA ALA A 157 22.06 33.03 -18.70
C ALA A 157 20.96 31.99 -18.62
N GLU A 158 19.85 32.23 -19.31
CA GLU A 158 18.76 31.24 -19.41
C GLU A 158 19.08 30.28 -20.56
N ILE A 159 19.13 29.01 -20.26
CA ILE A 159 19.45 27.96 -21.20
C ILE A 159 18.22 27.02 -21.32
N LEU A 160 17.81 26.81 -22.57
CA LEU A 160 16.69 25.92 -22.86
C LEU A 160 17.22 24.55 -23.32
N TYR A 161 16.95 23.55 -22.57
CA TYR A 161 17.19 22.15 -22.92
C TYR A 161 15.96 21.55 -23.56
N LEU A 162 16.12 20.90 -24.69
CA LEU A 162 15.11 20.16 -25.42
C LEU A 162 15.56 18.71 -25.48
N TYR A 163 14.79 17.80 -24.91
CA TYR A 163 15.15 16.39 -24.89
C TYR A 163 13.96 15.48 -25.04
N ALA A 164 14.23 14.28 -25.53
CA ALA A 164 13.25 13.23 -25.68
C ALA A 164 13.40 12.22 -24.54
N GLU A 165 12.28 11.74 -24.02
CA GLU A 165 12.21 10.67 -23.04
C GLU A 165 11.38 9.50 -23.56
N LYS A 166 11.71 8.30 -23.12
CA LYS A 166 10.92 7.08 -23.36
C LYS A 166 10.50 6.44 -22.05
N HIS A 167 9.34 5.80 -22.03
CA HIS A 167 8.96 4.96 -20.91
C HIS A 167 9.90 3.79 -20.73
N ILE A 168 10.19 3.42 -19.48
CA ILE A 168 10.99 2.22 -19.16
C ILE A 168 10.26 0.97 -19.66
N VAL A 169 8.93 0.93 -19.45
CA VAL A 169 8.09 -0.17 -19.95
C VAL A 169 7.53 0.24 -21.31
N PRO A 170 7.83 -0.51 -22.39
CA PRO A 170 7.32 -0.20 -23.71
C PRO A 170 5.78 -0.16 -23.70
N GLN A 171 5.23 0.97 -24.12
CA GLN A 171 3.78 1.13 -24.28
C GLN A 171 3.45 1.02 -25.78
N THR A 172 2.38 0.29 -26.10
CA THR A 172 1.85 0.26 -27.46
C THR A 172 1.19 1.59 -27.76
N ALA A 173 1.81 2.38 -28.61
CA ALA A 173 1.20 3.60 -29.10
C ALA A 173 -0.04 3.30 -29.92
N SER A 174 -1.15 3.86 -29.55
CA SER A 174 -2.38 3.81 -30.34
C SER A 174 -2.37 4.75 -31.55
N THR A 175 -1.44 5.70 -31.58
CA THR A 175 -1.25 6.66 -32.67
C THR A 175 0.25 6.92 -32.85
N PRO A 176 0.76 6.86 -34.10
CA PRO A 176 2.12 7.34 -34.35
C PRO A 176 2.16 8.81 -34.02
N MET A 177 3.10 9.22 -33.19
CA MET A 177 3.38 10.62 -32.88
C MET A 177 3.92 11.27 -34.14
N GLN A 178 3.04 11.87 -34.94
CA GLN A 178 3.46 12.70 -36.04
C GLN A 178 4.03 13.99 -35.47
N ASN A 179 5.33 14.23 -35.70
CA ASN A 179 6.04 15.51 -35.59
C ASN A 179 5.49 16.47 -34.51
N THR A 180 5.48 16.06 -33.24
CA THR A 180 5.17 16.99 -32.16
C THR A 180 6.40 17.84 -31.85
N GLY A 181 6.57 18.88 -32.62
CA GLY A 181 7.49 19.93 -32.28
C GLY A 181 6.91 20.88 -31.24
N PHE A 182 7.76 21.59 -30.52
CA PHE A 182 7.39 22.75 -29.72
C PHE A 182 7.43 24.00 -30.51
N THR A 183 6.55 24.96 -30.18
CA THR A 183 6.68 26.36 -30.64
C THR A 183 7.23 27.16 -29.48
N LEU A 184 8.26 27.94 -29.76
CA LEU A 184 8.76 28.98 -28.88
C LEU A 184 8.25 30.33 -29.36
N ASP A 185 7.89 31.19 -28.42
CA ASP A 185 7.38 32.53 -28.72
C ASP A 185 8.40 33.39 -29.48
N THR A 186 7.93 34.49 -30.05
CA THR A 186 8.77 35.42 -30.84
C THR A 186 9.94 36.03 -30.09
N ASN A 187 9.92 35.99 -28.75
CA ASN A 187 10.98 36.46 -27.86
C ASN A 187 12.05 35.41 -27.54
N TRP A 188 12.04 34.25 -28.22
CA TRP A 188 12.94 33.13 -27.91
C TRP A 188 14.42 33.49 -27.92
N GLN A 189 14.82 34.42 -28.81
CA GLN A 189 16.21 34.90 -28.94
C GLN A 189 16.66 35.76 -27.75
N THR A 190 15.74 36.49 -27.14
CA THR A 190 16.04 37.35 -25.98
C THR A 190 15.79 36.64 -24.67
N ALA A 191 14.92 35.65 -24.68
CA ALA A 191 14.58 34.85 -23.51
C ALA A 191 15.63 33.78 -23.20
N ASN A 192 16.40 33.31 -24.18
CA ASN A 192 17.38 32.26 -24.01
C ASN A 192 18.76 32.70 -24.50
N ALA A 193 19.79 32.32 -23.75
CA ALA A 193 21.18 32.49 -24.17
C ALA A 193 21.63 31.37 -25.12
N GLU A 194 21.12 30.16 -24.87
CA GLU A 194 21.40 28.98 -25.70
C GLU A 194 20.15 28.08 -25.75
N ILE A 195 20.01 27.36 -26.87
CA ILE A 195 19.09 26.24 -27.04
C ILE A 195 19.94 25.00 -27.25
N ARG A 196 19.75 24.00 -26.38
CA ARG A 196 20.54 22.79 -26.36
C ARG A 196 19.63 21.56 -26.59
N GLN A 197 20.11 20.60 -27.37
CA GLN A 197 19.51 19.29 -27.49
C GLN A 197 20.13 18.39 -26.45
N GLY A 198 19.32 17.73 -25.61
CA GLY A 198 19.76 16.81 -24.56
C GLY A 198 19.48 17.30 -23.15
N THR A 199 20.07 16.61 -22.19
CA THR A 199 19.96 16.93 -20.76
C THR A 199 21.15 17.79 -20.30
N PRO A 200 21.11 18.40 -19.10
CA PRO A 200 22.26 19.14 -18.57
C PRO A 200 23.56 18.33 -18.48
N GLU A 201 23.47 17.01 -18.37
CA GLU A 201 24.63 16.12 -18.29
C GLU A 201 25.22 15.77 -19.66
N GLU A 202 24.35 15.68 -20.70
CA GLU A 202 24.75 15.33 -22.06
C GLU A 202 23.93 16.13 -23.05
N TYR A 203 24.57 17.08 -23.74
CA TYR A 203 23.89 17.96 -24.66
C TYR A 203 24.73 18.34 -25.87
N GLN A 204 24.03 18.81 -26.92
CA GLN A 204 24.60 19.49 -28.10
C GLN A 204 23.96 20.86 -28.23
N VAL A 205 24.75 21.87 -28.54
CA VAL A 205 24.24 23.23 -28.75
C VAL A 205 23.60 23.30 -30.13
N LEU A 206 22.33 23.68 -30.19
CA LEU A 206 21.59 23.91 -31.44
C LEU A 206 21.63 25.35 -31.87
N TRP A 207 21.60 26.27 -30.91
CA TRP A 207 21.65 27.70 -31.16
C TRP A 207 22.24 28.43 -29.96
N ARG A 208 22.98 29.52 -30.24
CA ARG A 208 23.55 30.39 -29.21
C ARG A 208 23.22 31.83 -29.54
N GLN A 209 22.95 32.66 -28.54
CA GLN A 209 22.73 34.09 -28.70
C GLN A 209 23.95 34.77 -29.33
N GLY A 210 23.72 35.52 -30.42
CA GLY A 210 24.78 36.12 -31.22
C GLY A 210 25.20 35.31 -32.44
N ASP A 211 24.71 34.06 -32.59
CA ASP A 211 24.78 33.36 -33.86
C ASP A 211 23.89 34.07 -34.87
N GLU A 212 24.34 34.15 -36.13
CA GLU A 212 23.56 34.82 -37.17
C GLU A 212 22.23 34.08 -37.40
N ASP A 213 21.10 34.81 -37.45
CA ASP A 213 19.76 34.29 -37.76
C ASP A 213 19.69 33.48 -39.06
N ALA A 214 20.63 33.70 -39.95
CA ALA A 214 20.78 32.96 -41.22
C ALA A 214 21.07 31.46 -41.05
N ALA A 215 21.48 31.02 -39.84
CA ALA A 215 21.74 29.61 -39.56
C ALA A 215 20.44 28.80 -39.32
N ILE A 216 19.30 29.44 -39.01
CA ILE A 216 18.03 28.76 -38.79
C ILE A 216 17.19 28.81 -40.07
N PRO A 217 16.87 27.64 -40.65
CA PRO A 217 16.08 27.60 -41.90
C PRO A 217 14.63 28.06 -41.66
N ALA A 218 14.02 28.63 -42.66
CA ALA A 218 12.59 28.91 -42.65
C ALA A 218 11.79 27.62 -42.60
N ALA A 219 10.67 27.64 -41.89
CA ALA A 219 9.77 26.51 -41.79
C ALA A 219 9.21 26.15 -43.18
N SER A 220 8.96 24.85 -43.39
CA SER A 220 8.32 24.39 -44.62
C SER A 220 6.87 24.91 -44.75
N PRO A 221 6.32 25.05 -45.97
CA PRO A 221 4.92 25.45 -46.12
C PRO A 221 3.91 24.54 -45.40
N GLU A 222 4.21 23.26 -45.29
CA GLU A 222 3.38 22.31 -44.56
C GLU A 222 3.41 22.58 -43.05
N MET A 223 4.57 22.90 -42.53
CA MET A 223 4.77 23.24 -41.13
C MET A 223 4.10 24.57 -40.79
N GLU A 224 4.24 25.57 -41.67
CA GLU A 224 3.52 26.85 -41.54
C GLU A 224 2.01 26.65 -41.49
N ALA A 225 1.46 25.88 -42.43
CA ALA A 225 0.01 25.57 -42.44
C ALA A 225 -0.45 24.87 -41.19
N TYR A 226 0.31 23.91 -40.70
CA TYR A 226 -0.01 23.17 -39.50
C TYR A 226 -0.06 24.07 -38.27
N TYR A 227 0.93 24.90 -38.06
CA TYR A 227 0.98 25.77 -36.88
C TYR A 227 0.03 26.98 -37.00
N CYS A 228 -0.27 27.47 -38.18
CA CYS A 228 -1.33 28.45 -38.38
C CYS A 228 -2.70 27.90 -37.98
N LEU A 229 -3.03 26.66 -38.35
CA LEU A 229 -4.30 26.04 -38.02
C LEU A 229 -4.46 25.77 -36.52
N LEU A 230 -3.38 25.39 -35.83
CA LEU A 230 -3.41 25.12 -34.38
C LEU A 230 -3.74 26.37 -33.56
N TYR A 231 -3.24 27.54 -33.99
CA TYR A 231 -3.44 28.82 -33.26
C TYR A 231 -4.63 29.64 -33.74
N THR A 232 -5.21 29.36 -34.91
CA THR A 232 -6.41 30.02 -35.42
C THR A 232 -7.68 29.23 -35.18
N SER A 233 -7.60 28.00 -34.69
CA SER A 233 -8.77 27.23 -34.34
C SER A 233 -9.40 27.81 -33.07
N PRO A 234 -10.72 28.24 -33.11
CA PRO A 234 -11.36 28.78 -31.93
C PRO A 234 -11.36 27.76 -30.81
N SER A 235 -10.99 28.23 -29.62
CA SER A 235 -11.03 27.38 -28.41
C SER A 235 -12.44 26.79 -28.24
N PRO A 236 -12.58 25.53 -27.81
CA PRO A 236 -13.88 24.95 -27.47
C PRO A 236 -14.71 25.79 -26.48
N ARG A 237 -14.08 26.71 -25.77
CA ARG A 237 -14.75 27.67 -24.86
C ARG A 237 -15.46 28.81 -25.60
N ASP A 238 -15.03 29.14 -26.80
CA ASP A 238 -15.63 30.24 -27.57
C ASP A 238 -16.89 29.82 -28.33
N LEU A 239 -17.13 28.50 -28.44
CA LEU A 239 -18.34 27.94 -29.06
C LEU A 239 -19.52 27.75 -28.10
N SER A 240 -19.36 28.05 -26.80
CA SER A 240 -20.42 27.88 -25.79
C SER A 240 -21.23 29.15 -25.47
N THR A 241 -21.05 30.25 -26.22
CA THR A 241 -21.71 31.52 -25.99
C THR A 241 -22.51 32.06 -27.22
N SER A 242 -23.13 31.14 -27.93
CA SER A 242 -24.14 31.55 -28.95
C SER A 242 -25.43 30.78 -28.79
#